data_1266b0a9477d2ca03659c88f0d83e2a1
#
_entry.id   1266b0a9477d2ca03659c88f0d83e2a1
#
_cell.length_a   1.000
_cell.length_b   1.000
_cell.length_c   1.000
_cell.angle_alpha   90.00
_cell.angle_beta   90.00
_cell.angle_gamma   90.00
#
_symmetry.space_group_name_H-M   'P 1'
#
loop_
_entity.id
_entity.type
_entity.pdbx_description
1 polymer ?
#
loop_
_entity_poly.entity_id
_entity_poly.type
_entity_poly.pdbx_seq_one_letter_code
_entity_poly.pdbx_strand_id
1 'polypeptide(L)'
;MRYLSYIVFCLFSFAMCTEQPKELLPELSYAESLMQRCPNSALVVLDSMEVPSPSDKFQYATWCLLITQARDKNYIKHTSDSLINIALTYFEKQDDPVRKATALYYEGRVNHDLHNAEEATDYYLRARDVAKNTTDYRLLYLINNHLGTLYAYRNLPDLALDTYVNAQNYSIQLKDSALISNSYSYLGRVSMLNNNPQEALDYYKKAIEIAEQSGSLNALTLAYGEISTVYQALSMLDSSMYYLQKSKEIKEIYNASALSQTYLGIGETYYYMGLSDSAYCYLEKALNTINPYTKQDAVHILYYLCRDLGKYEDAIKYNEQYWVYKDSIDNINRTSEIAKIQAKYDQEKLLNINNQLENSILWGVIALLIIICVLIYSYQQKLVKKERIIKEHKDLLQVRLTQLHENEFIIHENENLIGVLSSQIEENIGSQEHINDQMAEMERIRQNNATLQTQNEILQNDIKKYISSLKEKGEVLKTYERLTAENTYLFERQRYLCFQLIKHINILDCLKSDPKYIEESQWPEIFESINIVYPNLIGRLRKDFFLTDSDLLMCCLIKLQLNNSTIAALTAISPSSVTKRKQRLKERINQHLKTPLGVETSIDTYLWKY
;
A
#
# COMPACT_ATOMS: atom_id res chain seq x y z
N MET A 1 18.13 -29.42 7.52
CA MET A 1 16.84 -29.30 8.25
C MET A 1 16.96 -28.69 9.64
N ARG A 2 17.94 -29.03 10.48
CA ARG A 2 18.07 -28.41 11.84
C ARG A 2 18.30 -26.88 11.82
N TYR A 3 19.06 -26.32 10.90
CA TYR A 3 19.30 -24.87 10.83
C TYR A 3 18.09 -24.06 10.32
N LEU A 4 17.25 -24.65 9.45
CA LEU A 4 16.02 -24.00 8.97
C LEU A 4 14.98 -23.91 10.10
N SER A 5 14.91 -24.92 10.97
CA SER A 5 14.05 -24.92 12.16
C SER A 5 14.47 -23.83 13.19
N TYR A 6 15.77 -23.57 13.33
CA TYR A 6 16.26 -22.49 14.21
C TYR A 6 15.95 -21.09 13.65
N ILE A 7 16.05 -20.87 12.34
CA ILE A 7 15.73 -19.58 11.72
C ILE A 7 14.22 -19.30 11.81
N VAL A 8 13.37 -20.30 11.58
CA VAL A 8 11.91 -20.17 11.75
C VAL A 8 11.54 -19.94 13.21
N PHE A 9 12.21 -20.59 14.16
CA PHE A 9 11.97 -20.38 15.60
C PHE A 9 12.44 -18.99 16.07
N CYS A 10 13.57 -18.47 15.56
CA CYS A 10 14.01 -17.09 15.84
C CYS A 10 13.09 -16.04 15.22
N LEU A 11 12.51 -16.26 14.03
CA LEU A 11 11.52 -15.36 13.44
C LEU A 11 10.19 -15.35 14.20
N PHE A 12 9.78 -16.47 14.78
CA PHE A 12 8.58 -16.54 15.64
C PHE A 12 8.79 -15.95 17.04
N SER A 13 10.00 -15.96 17.58
CA SER A 13 10.28 -15.38 18.90
C SER A 13 10.37 -13.84 18.89
N PHE A 14 10.57 -13.19 17.74
CA PHE A 14 10.48 -11.73 17.61
C PHE A 14 9.05 -11.19 17.47
N ALA A 15 8.05 -12.04 17.22
CA ALA A 15 6.65 -11.65 17.02
C ALA A 15 5.79 -11.66 18.30
N MET A 16 6.35 -11.93 19.48
CA MET A 16 5.60 -12.01 20.73
C MET A 16 6.09 -11.05 21.82
N CYS A 17 6.42 -9.80 21.46
CA CYS A 17 6.33 -8.70 22.41
C CYS A 17 4.98 -8.02 22.23
N THR A 18 3.89 -8.64 22.63
CA THR A 18 2.65 -7.94 22.93
C THR A 18 2.90 -7.18 24.24
N GLU A 19 3.15 -5.85 24.14
CA GLU A 19 3.02 -4.99 25.31
C GLU A 19 1.64 -5.27 25.92
N GLN A 20 1.59 -5.59 27.21
CA GLN A 20 0.30 -5.70 27.91
C GLN A 20 -0.44 -4.37 27.74
N PRO A 21 -1.77 -4.39 27.47
CA PRO A 21 -2.54 -3.17 27.38
C PRO A 21 -2.32 -2.36 28.67
N LYS A 22 -1.77 -1.16 28.54
CA LYS A 22 -1.56 -0.26 29.67
C LYS A 22 -2.90 0.09 30.27
N GLU A 23 -3.13 -0.27 31.53
CA GLU A 23 -4.37 0.03 32.21
C GLU A 23 -4.50 1.56 32.40
N LEU A 24 -5.64 2.11 32.01
CA LEU A 24 -5.91 3.54 32.09
C LEU A 24 -6.20 3.92 33.56
N LEU A 25 -5.74 5.10 33.98
CA LEU A 25 -6.10 5.64 35.31
C LEU A 25 -7.63 5.67 35.47
N PRO A 26 -8.16 5.29 36.64
CA PRO A 26 -9.61 5.22 36.87
C PRO A 26 -10.35 6.52 36.53
N GLU A 27 -9.76 7.67 36.86
CA GLU A 27 -10.33 8.98 36.58
C GLU A 27 -10.40 9.26 35.06
N LEU A 28 -9.35 8.90 34.30
CA LEU A 28 -9.34 9.04 32.84
C LEU A 28 -10.37 8.11 32.19
N SER A 29 -10.44 6.86 32.64
CA SER A 29 -11.43 5.90 32.17
C SER A 29 -12.87 6.37 32.46
N TYR A 30 -13.09 6.94 33.65
CA TYR A 30 -14.40 7.50 34.03
C TYR A 30 -14.74 8.71 33.16
N ALA A 31 -13.82 9.67 32.97
CA ALA A 31 -14.02 10.82 32.10
C ALA A 31 -14.32 10.41 30.65
N GLU A 32 -13.59 9.40 30.12
CA GLU A 32 -13.82 8.86 28.77
C GLU A 32 -15.25 8.29 28.64
N SER A 33 -15.74 7.59 29.65
CA SER A 33 -17.11 7.02 29.67
C SER A 33 -18.21 8.08 29.70
N LEU A 34 -17.96 9.23 30.32
CA LEU A 34 -18.90 10.36 30.39
C LEU A 34 -18.90 11.20 29.11
N MET A 35 -17.85 11.16 28.32
CA MET A 35 -17.53 12.09 27.23
C MET A 35 -18.66 12.29 26.22
N GLN A 36 -19.46 11.27 25.94
CA GLN A 36 -20.56 11.35 24.97
C GLN A 36 -21.90 11.77 25.60
N ARG A 37 -22.14 11.41 26.86
CA ARG A 37 -23.42 11.64 27.52
C ARG A 37 -23.45 12.92 28.34
N CYS A 38 -22.36 13.21 29.05
CA CYS A 38 -22.27 14.30 30.01
C CYS A 38 -20.89 14.98 29.88
N PRO A 39 -20.57 15.66 28.77
CA PRO A 39 -19.24 16.24 28.53
C PRO A 39 -18.83 17.27 29.59
N ASN A 40 -19.79 17.99 30.18
CA ASN A 40 -19.51 18.90 31.27
C ASN A 40 -18.99 18.16 32.52
N SER A 41 -19.61 17.02 32.87
CA SER A 41 -19.12 16.18 33.98
C SER A 41 -17.75 15.58 33.67
N ALA A 42 -17.50 15.17 32.42
CA ALA A 42 -16.17 14.71 31.99
C ALA A 42 -15.11 15.81 32.18
N LEU A 43 -15.43 17.05 31.81
CA LEU A 43 -14.53 18.20 31.99
C LEU A 43 -14.23 18.44 33.48
N VAL A 44 -15.25 18.41 34.34
CA VAL A 44 -15.08 18.59 35.81
C VAL A 44 -14.14 17.50 36.37
N VAL A 45 -14.29 16.24 35.97
CA VAL A 45 -13.39 15.15 36.39
C VAL A 45 -11.95 15.43 35.94
N LEU A 46 -11.75 15.83 34.69
CA LEU A 46 -10.42 16.06 34.11
C LEU A 46 -9.72 17.30 34.71
N ASP A 47 -10.49 18.34 35.06
CA ASP A 47 -9.95 19.55 35.70
C ASP A 47 -9.67 19.34 37.20
N SER A 48 -10.37 18.40 37.87
CA SER A 48 -10.22 18.14 39.32
C SER A 48 -9.18 17.05 39.64
N MET A 49 -8.84 16.17 38.68
CA MET A 49 -7.84 15.13 38.90
C MET A 49 -6.42 15.69 38.91
N GLU A 50 -5.49 14.97 39.55
CA GLU A 50 -4.08 15.28 39.44
C GLU A 50 -3.60 14.98 37.99
N VAL A 51 -2.97 15.99 37.35
CA VAL A 51 -2.49 15.86 35.98
C VAL A 51 -1.40 14.75 35.91
N PRO A 52 -1.56 13.73 35.07
CA PRO A 52 -0.57 12.64 34.97
C PRO A 52 0.82 13.19 34.66
N SER A 53 1.85 12.55 35.22
CA SER A 53 3.23 12.96 34.96
C SER A 53 3.60 12.80 33.49
N PRO A 54 4.30 13.78 32.87
CA PRO A 54 4.81 13.66 31.51
C PRO A 54 5.76 12.46 31.29
N SER A 55 6.30 11.88 32.38
CA SER A 55 7.09 10.64 32.29
C SER A 55 6.24 9.42 31.99
N ASP A 56 4.98 9.38 32.42
CA ASP A 56 4.01 8.38 31.97
C ASP A 56 3.30 8.89 30.71
N LYS A 57 3.97 8.68 29.59
CA LYS A 57 3.55 9.22 28.29
C LYS A 57 2.14 8.78 27.88
N PHE A 58 1.72 7.57 28.27
CA PHE A 58 0.40 7.06 27.90
C PHE A 58 -0.72 7.79 28.64
N GLN A 59 -0.62 7.90 29.97
CA GLN A 59 -1.62 8.57 30.78
C GLN A 59 -1.68 10.07 30.46
N TYR A 60 -0.49 10.71 30.32
CA TYR A 60 -0.41 12.12 30.00
C TYR A 60 -0.99 12.45 28.62
N ALA A 61 -0.65 11.68 27.58
CA ALA A 61 -1.22 11.87 26.25
C ALA A 61 -2.73 11.62 26.22
N THR A 62 -3.22 10.62 26.97
CA THR A 62 -4.66 10.36 27.09
C THR A 62 -5.36 11.51 27.79
N TRP A 63 -4.81 12.06 28.88
CA TRP A 63 -5.35 13.23 29.55
C TRP A 63 -5.40 14.44 28.60
N CYS A 64 -4.33 14.72 27.85
CA CYS A 64 -4.28 15.78 26.85
C CYS A 64 -5.38 15.64 25.79
N LEU A 65 -5.62 14.41 25.31
CA LEU A 65 -6.67 14.12 24.34
C LEU A 65 -8.06 14.38 24.95
N LEU A 66 -8.33 13.79 26.11
CA LEU A 66 -9.64 13.86 26.75
C LEU A 66 -10.00 15.28 27.20
N ILE A 67 -9.06 16.06 27.74
CA ILE A 67 -9.32 17.45 28.14
C ILE A 67 -9.62 18.34 26.92
N THR A 68 -8.90 18.14 25.80
CA THR A 68 -9.19 18.84 24.54
C THR A 68 -10.58 18.49 24.04
N GLN A 69 -10.92 17.20 24.03
CA GLN A 69 -12.23 16.71 23.65
C GLN A 69 -13.34 17.25 24.54
N ALA A 70 -13.14 17.26 25.85
CA ALA A 70 -14.13 17.79 26.81
C ALA A 70 -14.37 19.29 26.62
N ARG A 71 -13.31 20.07 26.39
CA ARG A 71 -13.42 21.50 26.11
C ARG A 71 -14.20 21.79 24.84
N ASP A 72 -13.86 21.10 23.74
CA ASP A 72 -14.58 21.24 22.46
C ASP A 72 -16.08 20.91 22.59
N LYS A 73 -16.43 19.83 23.29
CA LYS A 73 -17.82 19.43 23.50
C LYS A 73 -18.61 20.38 24.43
N ASN A 74 -17.92 21.13 25.25
CA ASN A 74 -18.51 22.19 26.10
C ASN A 74 -18.43 23.58 25.43
N TYR A 75 -18.15 23.65 24.12
CA TYR A 75 -18.07 24.90 23.35
C TYR A 75 -17.02 25.90 23.87
N ILE A 76 -15.97 25.40 24.53
CA ILE A 76 -14.84 26.23 24.98
C ILE A 76 -13.87 26.32 23.80
N LYS A 77 -13.72 27.56 23.29
CA LYS A 77 -12.82 27.82 22.14
C LYS A 77 -11.37 27.54 22.50
N HIS A 78 -10.68 26.82 21.66
CA HIS A 78 -9.26 26.52 21.80
C HIS A 78 -8.41 27.77 21.44
N THR A 79 -7.36 28.01 22.21
CA THR A 79 -6.42 29.14 22.02
C THR A 79 -4.99 28.64 21.71
N SER A 80 -4.74 27.35 21.79
CA SER A 80 -3.44 26.70 21.54
C SER A 80 -3.64 25.23 21.18
N ASP A 81 -2.78 24.71 20.34
CA ASP A 81 -2.66 23.31 19.92
C ASP A 81 -1.76 22.47 20.85
N SER A 82 -1.09 23.08 21.83
CA SER A 82 -0.04 22.43 22.62
C SER A 82 -0.46 21.11 23.26
N LEU A 83 -1.67 21.01 23.82
CA LEU A 83 -2.14 19.79 24.48
C LEU A 83 -2.44 18.69 23.47
N ILE A 84 -3.18 19.03 22.42
CA ILE A 84 -3.57 18.03 21.43
C ILE A 84 -2.37 17.54 20.60
N ASN A 85 -1.37 18.39 20.35
CA ASN A 85 -0.14 18.00 19.68
C ASN A 85 0.67 16.97 20.50
N ILE A 86 0.68 17.08 21.85
CA ILE A 86 1.28 16.06 22.72
C ILE A 86 0.55 14.72 22.54
N ALA A 87 -0.78 14.73 22.56
CA ALA A 87 -1.59 13.53 22.35
C ALA A 87 -1.33 12.91 20.96
N LEU A 88 -1.37 13.73 19.91
CA LEU A 88 -1.15 13.29 18.54
C LEU A 88 0.25 12.70 18.38
N THR A 89 1.30 13.37 18.83
CA THR A 89 2.68 12.90 18.75
C THR A 89 2.87 11.52 19.41
N TYR A 90 2.12 11.25 20.47
CA TYR A 90 2.15 9.94 21.14
C TYR A 90 1.37 8.89 20.33
N PHE A 91 0.08 9.16 20.01
CA PHE A 91 -0.80 8.16 19.39
C PHE A 91 -0.46 7.87 17.91
N GLU A 92 0.23 8.75 17.21
CA GLU A 92 0.75 8.44 15.86
C GLU A 92 1.70 7.24 15.83
N LYS A 93 2.40 6.99 16.92
CA LYS A 93 3.41 5.92 17.05
C LYS A 93 2.85 4.63 17.69
N GLN A 94 1.58 4.66 18.11
CA GLN A 94 0.94 3.52 18.77
C GLN A 94 0.06 2.74 17.78
N ASP A 95 -0.15 1.48 18.06
CA ASP A 95 -1.12 0.63 17.35
C ASP A 95 -2.53 0.78 17.97
N ASP A 96 -3.00 2.02 18.01
CA ASP A 96 -4.34 2.41 18.48
C ASP A 96 -5.00 3.34 17.44
N PRO A 97 -5.64 2.77 16.42
CA PRO A 97 -6.23 3.57 15.34
C PRO A 97 -7.38 4.47 15.82
N VAL A 98 -8.09 4.09 16.91
CA VAL A 98 -9.21 4.89 17.45
C VAL A 98 -8.68 6.16 18.10
N ARG A 99 -7.72 6.05 19.03
CA ARG A 99 -7.14 7.24 19.67
C ARG A 99 -6.33 8.09 18.70
N LYS A 100 -5.65 7.46 17.73
CA LYS A 100 -4.94 8.17 16.65
C LYS A 100 -5.90 9.00 15.80
N ALA A 101 -7.00 8.40 15.32
CA ALA A 101 -8.01 9.11 14.54
C ALA A 101 -8.67 10.24 15.35
N THR A 102 -8.95 9.98 16.62
CA THR A 102 -9.52 10.97 17.54
C THR A 102 -8.57 12.14 17.76
N ALA A 103 -7.28 11.89 17.98
CA ALA A 103 -6.27 12.93 18.15
C ALA A 103 -6.12 13.80 16.89
N LEU A 104 -6.05 13.16 15.71
CA LEU A 104 -6.03 13.87 14.42
C LEU A 104 -7.28 14.74 14.22
N TYR A 105 -8.46 14.22 14.56
CA TYR A 105 -9.71 14.97 14.44
C TYR A 105 -9.70 16.21 15.36
N TYR A 106 -9.29 16.06 16.64
CA TYR A 106 -9.25 17.19 17.56
C TYR A 106 -8.10 18.17 17.25
N GLU A 107 -6.99 17.72 16.66
CA GLU A 107 -5.99 18.62 16.11
C GLU A 107 -6.62 19.49 14.98
N GLY A 108 -7.40 18.88 14.09
CA GLY A 108 -8.18 19.62 13.09
C GLY A 108 -9.19 20.59 13.71
N ARG A 109 -9.87 20.21 14.81
CA ARG A 109 -10.80 21.08 15.54
C ARG A 109 -10.11 22.29 16.16
N VAL A 110 -8.97 22.05 16.81
CA VAL A 110 -8.16 23.12 17.42
C VAL A 110 -7.65 24.08 16.35
N ASN A 111 -7.10 23.57 15.24
CA ASN A 111 -6.64 24.41 14.13
C ASN A 111 -7.78 25.20 13.48
N HIS A 112 -8.97 24.63 13.40
CA HIS A 112 -10.15 25.37 12.95
C HIS A 112 -10.48 26.56 13.89
N ASP A 113 -10.42 26.37 15.21
CA ASP A 113 -10.62 27.43 16.20
C ASP A 113 -9.52 28.52 16.14
N LEU A 114 -8.29 28.11 15.78
CA LEU A 114 -7.14 29.02 15.58
C LEU A 114 -7.17 29.72 14.23
N HIS A 115 -8.17 29.46 13.39
CA HIS A 115 -8.32 29.99 12.02
C HIS A 115 -7.26 29.48 11.03
N ASN A 116 -6.60 28.35 11.32
CA ASN A 116 -5.67 27.64 10.45
C ASN A 116 -6.43 26.60 9.60
N ALA A 117 -7.15 27.08 8.62
CA ALA A 117 -8.11 26.25 7.90
C ALA A 117 -7.44 25.19 6.99
N GLU A 118 -6.22 25.45 6.53
CA GLU A 118 -5.43 24.52 5.72
C GLU A 118 -5.01 23.32 6.55
N GLU A 119 -4.39 23.58 7.70
CA GLU A 119 -3.97 22.56 8.65
C GLU A 119 -5.19 21.79 9.18
N ALA A 120 -6.29 22.48 9.48
CA ALA A 120 -7.52 21.81 9.89
C ALA A 120 -8.02 20.83 8.83
N THR A 121 -7.96 21.20 7.55
CA THR A 121 -8.36 20.34 6.43
C THR A 121 -7.46 19.12 6.32
N ASP A 122 -6.13 19.29 6.37
CA ASP A 122 -5.17 18.19 6.33
C ASP A 122 -5.40 17.20 7.47
N TYR A 123 -5.52 17.70 8.70
CA TYR A 123 -5.77 16.84 9.85
C TYR A 123 -7.10 16.08 9.77
N TYR A 124 -8.18 16.70 9.28
CA TYR A 124 -9.44 15.99 9.06
C TYR A 124 -9.34 14.92 7.98
N LEU A 125 -8.61 15.17 6.89
CA LEU A 125 -8.37 14.18 5.84
C LEU A 125 -7.60 12.97 6.37
N ARG A 126 -6.54 13.20 7.11
CA ARG A 126 -5.74 12.17 7.78
C ARG A 126 -6.57 11.41 8.82
N ALA A 127 -7.36 12.13 9.64
CA ALA A 127 -8.28 11.52 10.59
C ALA A 127 -9.29 10.59 9.91
N ARG A 128 -9.88 11.03 8.79
CA ARG A 128 -10.82 10.25 7.99
C ARG A 128 -10.21 8.93 7.50
N ASP A 129 -8.99 8.97 7.01
CA ASP A 129 -8.35 7.77 6.47
C ASP A 129 -7.97 6.76 7.56
N VAL A 130 -7.55 7.22 8.74
CA VAL A 130 -7.31 6.34 9.88
C VAL A 130 -8.64 5.80 10.43
N ALA A 131 -9.66 6.65 10.58
CA ALA A 131 -10.96 6.27 11.14
C ALA A 131 -11.73 5.26 10.27
N LYS A 132 -11.53 5.26 8.94
CA LYS A 132 -12.13 4.25 8.03
C LYS A 132 -11.80 2.81 8.39
N ASN A 133 -10.68 2.59 9.06
CA ASN A 133 -10.25 1.26 9.52
C ASN A 133 -10.80 0.92 10.93
N THR A 134 -11.67 1.76 11.48
CA THR A 134 -12.31 1.57 12.78
C THR A 134 -13.82 1.38 12.62
N THR A 135 -14.48 1.00 13.71
CA THR A 135 -15.95 0.94 13.78
C THR A 135 -16.57 2.17 14.43
N ASP A 136 -15.79 3.24 14.64
CA ASP A 136 -16.28 4.48 15.23
C ASP A 136 -17.01 5.35 14.18
N TYR A 137 -18.23 4.96 13.87
CA TYR A 137 -19.09 5.70 12.93
C TYR A 137 -19.43 7.12 13.42
N ARG A 138 -19.39 7.36 14.74
CA ARG A 138 -19.62 8.70 15.28
C ARG A 138 -18.46 9.64 14.95
N LEU A 139 -17.23 9.17 15.12
CA LEU A 139 -16.05 9.93 14.73
C LEU A 139 -16.04 10.18 13.21
N LEU A 140 -16.35 9.16 12.41
CA LEU A 140 -16.46 9.28 10.94
C LEU A 140 -17.52 10.29 10.52
N TYR A 141 -18.69 10.31 11.20
CA TYR A 141 -19.71 11.33 11.00
C TYR A 141 -19.15 12.73 11.27
N LEU A 142 -18.55 12.94 12.44
CA LEU A 142 -18.02 14.25 12.86
C LEU A 142 -16.95 14.76 11.88
N ILE A 143 -16.00 13.91 11.48
CA ILE A 143 -14.94 14.27 10.53
C ILE A 143 -15.54 14.73 9.20
N ASN A 144 -16.46 13.94 8.62
CA ASN A 144 -17.05 14.28 7.33
C ASN A 144 -17.93 15.51 7.43
N ASN A 145 -18.64 15.71 8.54
CA ASN A 145 -19.45 16.90 8.77
C ASN A 145 -18.59 18.19 8.84
N HIS A 146 -17.46 18.14 9.55
CA HIS A 146 -16.57 19.32 9.62
C HIS A 146 -15.86 19.60 8.31
N LEU A 147 -15.40 18.58 7.59
CA LEU A 147 -14.88 18.74 6.22
C LEU A 147 -15.93 19.37 5.29
N GLY A 148 -17.15 18.85 5.29
CA GLY A 148 -18.25 19.38 4.49
C GLY A 148 -18.54 20.85 4.83
N THR A 149 -18.50 21.20 6.12
CA THR A 149 -18.69 22.58 6.56
C THR A 149 -17.55 23.50 6.07
N LEU A 150 -16.29 23.05 6.15
CA LEU A 150 -15.16 23.79 5.61
C LEU A 150 -15.29 24.01 4.09
N TYR A 151 -15.70 22.99 3.34
CA TYR A 151 -15.91 23.13 1.89
C TYR A 151 -17.09 24.03 1.55
N ALA A 152 -18.20 23.92 2.29
CA ALA A 152 -19.38 24.77 2.07
C ALA A 152 -19.07 26.27 2.30
N TYR A 153 -18.38 26.61 3.39
CA TYR A 153 -17.96 28.00 3.65
C TYR A 153 -17.01 28.57 2.61
N ARG A 154 -16.35 27.71 1.82
CA ARG A 154 -15.44 28.10 0.76
C ARG A 154 -16.04 27.97 -0.63
N ASN A 155 -17.36 27.82 -0.69
CA ASN A 155 -18.09 27.68 -1.94
C ASN A 155 -17.54 26.56 -2.85
N LEU A 156 -17.25 25.40 -2.26
CA LEU A 156 -16.84 24.16 -2.93
C LEU A 156 -17.96 23.11 -2.80
N PRO A 157 -19.10 23.30 -3.50
CA PRO A 157 -20.31 22.52 -3.28
C PRO A 157 -20.15 21.03 -3.59
N ASP A 158 -19.34 20.65 -4.61
CA ASP A 158 -19.13 19.24 -4.98
C ASP A 158 -18.41 18.47 -3.86
N LEU A 159 -17.35 19.05 -3.29
CA LEU A 159 -16.63 18.45 -2.16
C LEU A 159 -17.48 18.42 -0.89
N ALA A 160 -18.28 19.47 -0.66
CA ALA A 160 -19.21 19.50 0.46
C ALA A 160 -20.29 18.42 0.33
N LEU A 161 -20.85 18.23 -0.87
CA LEU A 161 -21.86 17.19 -1.13
C LEU A 161 -21.32 15.79 -0.81
N ASP A 162 -20.15 15.42 -1.37
CA ASP A 162 -19.53 14.11 -1.15
C ASP A 162 -19.33 13.83 0.34
N THR A 163 -18.79 14.81 1.08
CA THR A 163 -18.54 14.64 2.50
C THR A 163 -19.82 14.57 3.33
N TYR A 164 -20.85 15.36 3.03
CA TYR A 164 -22.12 15.30 3.75
C TYR A 164 -22.93 14.04 3.45
N VAL A 165 -22.86 13.50 2.23
CA VAL A 165 -23.43 12.18 1.89
C VAL A 165 -22.75 11.08 2.71
N ASN A 166 -21.43 11.13 2.83
CA ASN A 166 -20.70 10.20 3.69
C ASN A 166 -21.12 10.35 5.17
N ALA A 167 -21.25 11.58 5.67
CA ALA A 167 -21.74 11.84 7.05
C ALA A 167 -23.16 11.28 7.25
N GLN A 168 -24.07 11.47 6.28
CA GLN A 168 -25.42 10.92 6.35
C GLN A 168 -25.40 9.39 6.44
N ASN A 169 -24.60 8.72 5.63
CA ASN A 169 -24.46 7.26 5.68
C ASN A 169 -24.02 6.77 7.07
N TYR A 170 -23.07 7.45 7.72
CA TYR A 170 -22.64 7.11 9.07
C TYR A 170 -23.72 7.42 10.13
N SER A 171 -24.49 8.51 9.99
CA SER A 171 -25.59 8.81 10.91
C SER A 171 -26.71 7.76 10.86
N ILE A 172 -26.99 7.22 9.68
CA ILE A 172 -27.94 6.11 9.48
C ILE A 172 -27.43 4.81 10.14
N GLN A 173 -26.14 4.52 9.99
CA GLN A 173 -25.53 3.34 10.66
C GLN A 173 -25.58 3.45 12.18
N LEU A 174 -25.41 4.66 12.73
CA LEU A 174 -25.54 4.96 14.15
C LEU A 174 -27.00 4.86 14.65
N LYS A 175 -27.96 4.94 13.73
CA LYS A 175 -29.40 5.06 14.08
C LYS A 175 -29.69 6.24 15.00
N ASP A 176 -28.92 7.32 14.86
CA ASP A 176 -29.06 8.53 15.68
C ASP A 176 -29.90 9.55 14.91
N SER A 177 -31.18 9.66 15.27
CA SER A 177 -32.15 10.52 14.58
C SER A 177 -31.73 11.99 14.57
N ALA A 178 -31.07 12.48 15.62
CA ALA A 178 -30.59 13.87 15.66
C ALA A 178 -29.48 14.09 14.60
N LEU A 179 -28.54 13.18 14.49
CA LEU A 179 -27.48 13.24 13.48
C LEU A 179 -28.01 13.06 12.06
N ILE A 180 -29.04 12.19 11.88
CA ILE A 180 -29.73 12.02 10.59
C ILE A 180 -30.41 13.33 10.18
N SER A 181 -31.14 13.96 11.09
CA SER A 181 -31.78 15.28 10.84
C SER A 181 -30.73 16.35 10.45
N ASN A 182 -29.65 16.44 11.22
CA ASN A 182 -28.56 17.37 10.90
C ASN A 182 -27.96 17.12 9.52
N SER A 183 -27.78 15.84 9.13
CA SER A 183 -27.27 15.49 7.80
C SER A 183 -28.19 15.98 6.67
N TYR A 184 -29.51 15.86 6.84
CA TYR A 184 -30.45 16.44 5.88
C TYR A 184 -30.34 17.96 5.82
N SER A 185 -30.17 18.63 6.97
CA SER A 185 -29.96 20.09 7.01
C SER A 185 -28.69 20.50 6.24
N TYR A 186 -27.60 19.75 6.37
CA TYR A 186 -26.36 20.04 5.64
C TYR A 186 -26.47 19.77 4.14
N LEU A 187 -27.21 18.73 3.71
CA LEU A 187 -27.51 18.50 2.29
C LEU A 187 -28.37 19.65 1.71
N GLY A 188 -29.37 20.13 2.46
CA GLY A 188 -30.15 21.31 2.07
C GLY A 188 -29.28 22.55 1.88
N ARG A 189 -28.26 22.74 2.73
CA ARG A 189 -27.29 23.85 2.58
C ARG A 189 -26.51 23.75 1.26
N VAL A 190 -26.07 22.53 0.87
CA VAL A 190 -25.40 22.33 -0.42
C VAL A 190 -26.34 22.63 -1.60
N SER A 191 -27.61 22.23 -1.50
CA SER A 191 -28.60 22.57 -2.52
C SER A 191 -28.79 24.09 -2.66
N MET A 192 -28.73 24.84 -1.54
CA MET A 192 -28.73 26.32 -1.60
C MET A 192 -27.47 26.88 -2.27
N LEU A 193 -26.29 26.32 -2.00
CA LEU A 193 -25.04 26.71 -2.67
C LEU A 193 -25.10 26.45 -4.19
N ASN A 194 -25.79 25.39 -4.60
CA ASN A 194 -26.03 25.04 -6.01
C ASN A 194 -27.21 25.80 -6.62
N ASN A 195 -27.73 26.83 -5.91
CA ASN A 195 -28.85 27.63 -6.34
C ASN A 195 -30.15 26.83 -6.64
N ASN A 196 -30.38 25.78 -5.83
CA ASN A 196 -31.55 24.91 -5.92
C ASN A 196 -32.44 25.00 -4.65
N PRO A 197 -33.18 26.09 -4.42
CA PRO A 197 -33.93 26.30 -3.20
C PRO A 197 -35.08 25.29 -3.00
N GLN A 198 -35.66 24.76 -4.08
CA GLN A 198 -36.76 23.81 -3.97
C GLN A 198 -36.27 22.47 -3.37
N GLU A 199 -35.14 21.97 -3.82
CA GLU A 199 -34.52 20.76 -3.25
C GLU A 199 -34.08 20.99 -1.81
N ALA A 200 -33.56 22.17 -1.49
CA ALA A 200 -33.21 22.57 -0.13
C ALA A 200 -34.43 22.52 0.81
N LEU A 201 -35.59 23.02 0.37
CA LEU A 201 -36.83 22.93 1.13
C LEU A 201 -37.22 21.48 1.45
N ASP A 202 -37.09 20.58 0.50
CA ASP A 202 -37.43 19.16 0.70
C ASP A 202 -36.50 18.51 1.74
N TYR A 203 -35.19 18.80 1.66
CA TYR A 203 -34.23 18.34 2.67
C TYR A 203 -34.52 18.92 4.07
N TYR A 204 -34.80 20.22 4.19
CA TYR A 204 -35.08 20.83 5.49
C TYR A 204 -36.40 20.38 6.11
N LYS A 205 -37.46 20.17 5.31
CA LYS A 205 -38.71 19.60 5.80
C LYS A 205 -38.49 18.20 6.36
N LYS A 206 -37.68 17.38 5.67
CA LYS A 206 -37.30 16.05 6.14
C LYS A 206 -36.50 16.10 7.43
N ALA A 207 -35.57 17.06 7.55
CA ALA A 207 -34.80 17.30 8.75
C ALA A 207 -35.71 17.64 9.93
N ILE A 208 -36.69 18.55 9.73
CA ILE A 208 -37.65 18.97 10.76
C ILE A 208 -38.51 17.77 11.21
N GLU A 209 -39.07 17.02 10.27
CA GLU A 209 -39.90 15.84 10.58
C GLU A 209 -39.16 14.85 11.49
N ILE A 210 -37.91 14.51 11.14
CA ILE A 210 -37.08 13.57 11.93
C ILE A 210 -36.74 14.16 13.30
N ALA A 211 -36.41 15.46 13.35
CA ALA A 211 -36.07 16.14 14.59
C ALA A 211 -37.27 16.24 15.55
N GLU A 212 -38.48 16.50 15.03
CA GLU A 212 -39.73 16.49 15.81
C GLU A 212 -40.04 15.12 16.37
N GLN A 213 -39.93 14.06 15.55
CA GLN A 213 -40.15 12.68 15.98
C GLN A 213 -39.16 12.24 17.07
N SER A 214 -37.93 12.71 17.01
CA SER A 214 -36.89 12.38 18.00
C SER A 214 -36.85 13.27 19.22
N GLY A 215 -37.57 14.40 19.22
CA GLY A 215 -37.54 15.43 20.29
C GLY A 215 -36.20 16.16 20.37
N SER A 216 -35.37 16.14 19.33
CA SER A 216 -34.04 16.77 19.32
C SER A 216 -34.13 18.28 19.10
N LEU A 217 -34.13 19.07 20.19
CA LEU A 217 -34.24 20.51 20.12
C LEU A 217 -33.07 21.17 19.36
N ASN A 218 -31.86 20.63 19.48
CA ASN A 218 -30.70 21.14 18.75
C ASN A 218 -30.85 20.92 17.22
N ALA A 219 -31.33 19.75 16.78
CA ALA A 219 -31.59 19.48 15.38
C ALA A 219 -32.74 20.36 14.84
N LEU A 220 -33.81 20.56 15.64
CA LEU A 220 -34.92 21.47 15.29
C LEU A 220 -34.44 22.91 15.09
N THR A 221 -33.63 23.42 16.01
CA THR A 221 -33.13 24.82 15.90
C THR A 221 -32.22 25.01 14.68
N LEU A 222 -31.42 24.01 14.32
CA LEU A 222 -30.61 24.02 13.10
C LEU A 222 -31.54 24.06 11.85
N ALA A 223 -32.46 23.09 11.76
CA ALA A 223 -33.33 22.98 10.60
C ALA A 223 -34.27 24.19 10.42
N TYR A 224 -34.80 24.75 11.54
CA TYR A 224 -35.61 25.97 11.50
C TYR A 224 -34.80 27.20 11.03
N GLY A 225 -33.54 27.32 11.47
CA GLY A 225 -32.66 28.40 11.01
C GLY A 225 -32.37 28.27 9.49
N GLU A 226 -32.04 27.08 9.03
CA GLU A 226 -31.71 26.85 7.62
C GLU A 226 -32.93 27.00 6.69
N ILE A 227 -34.10 26.46 7.05
CA ILE A 227 -35.30 26.58 6.19
C ILE A 227 -35.78 28.03 6.08
N SER A 228 -35.56 28.86 7.13
CA SER A 228 -35.91 30.26 7.09
C SER A 228 -35.15 31.04 6.00
N THR A 229 -33.88 30.73 5.79
CA THR A 229 -33.07 31.36 4.73
C THR A 229 -33.61 31.02 3.33
N VAL A 230 -34.13 29.79 3.13
CA VAL A 230 -34.76 29.42 1.86
C VAL A 230 -36.05 30.20 1.63
N TYR A 231 -36.89 30.34 2.69
CA TYR A 231 -38.12 31.12 2.55
C TYR A 231 -37.83 32.61 2.31
N GLN A 232 -36.75 33.16 2.88
CA GLN A 232 -36.31 34.51 2.52
C GLN A 232 -35.91 34.60 1.06
N ALA A 233 -35.08 33.65 0.55
CA ALA A 233 -34.68 33.62 -0.85
C ALA A 233 -35.87 33.49 -1.82
N LEU A 234 -36.94 32.82 -1.41
CA LEU A 234 -38.21 32.72 -2.16
C LEU A 234 -39.16 33.87 -1.89
N SER A 235 -38.76 34.90 -1.15
CA SER A 235 -39.61 36.07 -0.74
C SER A 235 -40.87 35.66 0.04
N MET A 236 -40.88 34.51 0.70
CA MET A 236 -41.96 34.02 1.55
C MET A 236 -41.69 34.45 3.03
N LEU A 237 -41.72 35.76 3.26
CA LEU A 237 -41.22 36.38 4.51
C LEU A 237 -41.97 35.94 5.76
N ASP A 238 -43.28 35.73 5.66
CA ASP A 238 -44.10 35.25 6.80
C ASP A 238 -43.68 33.83 7.22
N SER A 239 -43.43 32.96 6.26
CA SER A 239 -42.93 31.61 6.53
C SER A 239 -41.52 31.64 7.16
N SER A 240 -40.64 32.48 6.66
CA SER A 240 -39.33 32.70 7.26
C SER A 240 -39.45 33.13 8.72
N MET A 241 -40.26 34.16 8.97
CA MET A 241 -40.47 34.68 10.34
C MET A 241 -41.03 33.62 11.28
N TYR A 242 -41.98 32.79 10.82
CA TYR A 242 -42.52 31.68 11.58
C TYR A 242 -41.43 30.72 12.08
N TYR A 243 -40.55 30.25 11.20
CA TYR A 243 -39.50 29.33 11.60
C TYR A 243 -38.41 29.98 12.43
N LEU A 244 -38.08 31.26 12.20
CA LEU A 244 -37.15 32.00 13.02
C LEU A 244 -37.67 32.21 14.45
N GLN A 245 -38.97 32.48 14.63
CA GLN A 245 -39.58 32.58 15.95
C GLN A 245 -39.56 31.23 16.69
N LYS A 246 -39.85 30.12 15.98
CA LYS A 246 -39.71 28.76 16.54
C LYS A 246 -38.27 28.48 16.99
N SER A 247 -37.28 28.81 16.18
CA SER A 247 -35.87 28.65 16.54
C SER A 247 -35.49 29.53 17.74
N LYS A 248 -35.98 30.79 17.79
CA LYS A 248 -35.74 31.72 18.90
C LYS A 248 -36.30 31.20 20.22
N GLU A 249 -37.57 30.75 20.25
CA GLU A 249 -38.24 30.22 21.45
C GLU A 249 -37.44 29.09 22.09
N ILE A 250 -36.93 28.14 21.28
CA ILE A 250 -36.13 27.02 21.76
C ILE A 250 -34.77 27.49 22.29
N LYS A 251 -34.08 28.41 21.55
CA LYS A 251 -32.75 28.89 21.93
C LYS A 251 -32.77 29.76 23.18
N GLU A 252 -33.84 30.55 23.42
CA GLU A 252 -33.99 31.35 24.62
C GLU A 252 -34.00 30.50 25.90
N ILE A 253 -34.52 29.28 25.82
CA ILE A 253 -34.61 28.36 26.96
C ILE A 253 -33.32 27.53 27.12
N TYR A 254 -32.75 27.03 26.01
CA TYR A 254 -31.72 25.98 26.05
C TYR A 254 -30.32 26.43 25.61
N ASN A 255 -30.19 27.50 24.80
CA ASN A 255 -28.92 27.97 24.28
C ASN A 255 -28.92 29.46 23.93
N ALA A 256 -28.98 30.30 24.92
CA ALA A 256 -29.02 31.76 24.74
C ALA A 256 -27.79 32.32 23.98
N SER A 257 -26.63 31.68 24.05
CA SER A 257 -25.41 32.09 23.33
C SER A 257 -25.53 31.95 21.80
N ALA A 258 -26.43 31.11 21.31
CA ALA A 258 -26.66 30.90 19.86
C ALA A 258 -27.76 31.80 19.28
N LEU A 259 -28.29 32.77 20.04
CA LEU A 259 -29.38 33.65 19.58
C LEU A 259 -28.94 34.66 18.53
N SER A 260 -27.68 35.09 18.52
CA SER A 260 -27.21 36.16 17.62
C SER A 260 -27.46 35.84 16.12
N GLN A 261 -27.26 34.60 15.72
CA GLN A 261 -27.56 34.19 14.33
C GLN A 261 -29.06 34.20 14.03
N THR A 262 -29.91 33.82 15.01
CA THR A 262 -31.37 33.88 14.86
C THR A 262 -31.84 35.35 14.83
N TYR A 263 -31.25 36.25 15.65
CA TYR A 263 -31.52 37.66 15.58
C TYR A 263 -31.14 38.30 14.26
N LEU A 264 -30.00 37.86 13.64
CA LEU A 264 -29.62 38.25 12.29
C LEU A 264 -30.75 37.91 11.29
N GLY A 265 -31.20 36.65 11.28
CA GLY A 265 -32.27 36.22 10.35
C GLY A 265 -33.58 36.97 10.58
N ILE A 266 -33.98 37.21 11.84
CA ILE A 266 -35.18 37.99 12.14
C ILE A 266 -35.02 39.45 11.70
N GLY A 267 -33.86 40.06 11.96
CA GLY A 267 -33.56 41.41 11.54
C GLY A 267 -33.58 41.61 10.04
N GLU A 268 -32.98 40.65 9.31
CA GLU A 268 -32.98 40.60 7.87
C GLU A 268 -34.40 40.43 7.28
N THR A 269 -35.21 39.53 7.88
CA THR A 269 -36.60 39.33 7.47
C THR A 269 -37.43 40.62 7.67
N TYR A 270 -37.24 41.31 8.80
CA TYR A 270 -37.90 42.60 9.03
C TYR A 270 -37.46 43.70 8.04
N TYR A 271 -36.17 43.71 7.68
CA TYR A 271 -35.66 44.61 6.65
C TYR A 271 -36.40 44.39 5.32
N TYR A 272 -36.50 43.12 4.85
CA TYR A 272 -37.26 42.81 3.61
C TYR A 272 -38.75 43.08 3.74
N MET A 273 -39.36 43.04 4.93
CA MET A 273 -40.74 43.42 5.18
C MET A 273 -40.94 44.95 5.21
N GLY A 274 -39.86 45.74 5.18
CA GLY A 274 -39.92 47.21 5.32
C GLY A 274 -40.16 47.72 6.75
N LEU A 275 -40.01 46.85 7.74
CA LEU A 275 -40.23 47.19 9.16
C LEU A 275 -38.90 47.64 9.79
N SER A 276 -38.49 48.86 9.46
CA SER A 276 -37.15 49.41 9.73
C SER A 276 -36.76 49.44 11.20
N ASP A 277 -37.65 49.83 12.10
CA ASP A 277 -37.35 49.91 13.54
C ASP A 277 -37.11 48.54 14.16
N SER A 278 -37.94 47.55 13.77
CA SER A 278 -37.77 46.16 14.18
C SER A 278 -36.49 45.55 13.60
N ALA A 279 -36.21 45.81 12.34
CA ALA A 279 -34.98 45.36 11.68
C ALA A 279 -33.74 45.86 12.41
N TYR A 280 -33.69 47.18 12.67
CA TYR A 280 -32.58 47.81 13.41
C TYR A 280 -32.35 47.18 14.78
N CYS A 281 -33.44 47.02 15.57
CA CYS A 281 -33.38 46.45 16.91
C CYS A 281 -32.80 45.03 16.94
N TYR A 282 -33.21 44.15 15.99
CA TYR A 282 -32.75 42.78 15.96
C TYR A 282 -31.35 42.65 15.35
N LEU A 283 -30.97 43.48 14.39
CA LEU A 283 -29.62 43.52 13.83
C LEU A 283 -28.58 43.98 14.86
N GLU A 284 -28.92 45.00 15.67
CA GLU A 284 -28.07 45.41 16.80
C GLU A 284 -27.87 44.27 17.82
N LYS A 285 -28.93 43.52 18.15
CA LYS A 285 -28.82 42.32 19.00
C LYS A 285 -27.92 41.25 18.37
N ALA A 286 -27.93 41.10 17.02
CA ALA A 286 -27.11 40.14 16.29
C ALA A 286 -25.62 40.47 16.38
N LEU A 287 -25.22 41.73 16.56
CA LEU A 287 -23.84 42.16 16.74
C LEU A 287 -23.20 41.67 18.05
N ASN A 288 -24.02 41.29 19.04
CA ASN A 288 -23.50 40.76 20.30
C ASN A 288 -23.05 39.29 20.16
N THR A 289 -22.04 39.07 19.35
CA THR A 289 -21.45 37.73 19.06
C THR A 289 -19.95 37.85 18.85
N ILE A 290 -19.25 36.73 19.03
CA ILE A 290 -17.83 36.59 18.64
C ILE A 290 -17.68 36.12 17.17
N ASN A 291 -18.77 35.66 16.57
CA ASN A 291 -18.74 35.10 15.18
C ASN A 291 -18.59 36.23 14.14
N PRO A 292 -17.47 36.32 13.41
CA PRO A 292 -17.21 37.37 12.44
C PRO A 292 -18.18 37.33 11.24
N TYR A 293 -18.68 36.19 10.82
CA TYR A 293 -19.64 36.05 9.73
C TYR A 293 -20.98 36.70 10.10
N THR A 294 -21.51 36.37 11.28
CA THR A 294 -22.75 36.99 11.77
C THR A 294 -22.60 38.50 11.92
N LYS A 295 -21.43 39.00 12.39
CA LYS A 295 -21.16 40.45 12.46
C LYS A 295 -21.12 41.10 11.08
N GLN A 296 -20.40 40.46 10.12
CA GLN A 296 -20.30 40.98 8.76
C GLN A 296 -21.69 41.14 8.12
N ASP A 297 -22.54 40.11 8.23
CA ASP A 297 -23.86 40.12 7.62
C ASP A 297 -24.76 41.14 8.31
N ALA A 298 -24.71 41.25 9.65
CA ALA A 298 -25.50 42.21 10.39
C ALA A 298 -25.13 43.68 10.02
N VAL A 299 -23.84 44.01 9.97
CA VAL A 299 -23.42 45.39 9.59
C VAL A 299 -23.71 45.67 8.12
N HIS A 300 -23.68 44.66 7.26
CA HIS A 300 -24.03 44.81 5.85
C HIS A 300 -25.50 45.18 5.66
N ILE A 301 -26.40 44.52 6.38
CA ILE A 301 -27.83 44.86 6.33
C ILE A 301 -28.10 46.19 7.00
N LEU A 302 -27.43 46.49 8.12
CA LEU A 302 -27.53 47.82 8.78
C LEU A 302 -27.06 48.96 7.86
N TYR A 303 -26.01 48.73 7.07
CA TYR A 303 -25.59 49.71 6.06
C TYR A 303 -26.73 50.02 5.05
N TYR A 304 -27.36 48.97 4.47
CA TYR A 304 -28.47 49.19 3.55
C TYR A 304 -29.66 49.86 4.24
N LEU A 305 -30.03 49.41 5.44
CA LEU A 305 -31.14 49.99 6.22
C LEU A 305 -30.92 51.46 6.51
N CYS A 306 -29.71 51.83 7.00
CA CYS A 306 -29.40 53.25 7.32
C CYS A 306 -29.37 54.10 6.04
N ARG A 307 -28.85 53.57 4.92
CA ARG A 307 -28.85 54.25 3.64
C ARG A 307 -30.29 54.53 3.14
N ASP A 308 -31.17 53.53 3.23
CA ASP A 308 -32.56 53.63 2.76
C ASP A 308 -33.38 54.58 3.68
N LEU A 309 -32.99 54.75 4.92
CA LEU A 309 -33.56 55.72 5.88
C LEU A 309 -32.95 57.14 5.75
N GLY A 310 -31.97 57.35 4.87
CA GLY A 310 -31.26 58.62 4.74
C GLY A 310 -30.28 58.94 5.84
N LYS A 311 -29.94 57.98 6.73
CA LYS A 311 -28.97 58.12 7.81
C LYS A 311 -27.56 57.83 7.29
N TYR A 312 -27.06 58.70 6.47
CA TYR A 312 -25.82 58.45 5.71
C TYR A 312 -24.56 58.34 6.55
N GLU A 313 -24.49 59.06 7.70
CA GLU A 313 -23.37 58.98 8.61
C GLU A 313 -23.27 57.58 9.24
N ASP A 314 -24.38 57.03 9.72
CA ASP A 314 -24.43 55.66 10.26
C ASP A 314 -24.17 54.63 9.15
N ALA A 315 -24.69 54.84 7.94
CA ALA A 315 -24.44 53.96 6.80
C ALA A 315 -22.93 53.88 6.48
N ILE A 316 -22.23 55.01 6.43
CA ILE A 316 -20.76 55.01 6.21
C ILE A 316 -20.04 54.19 7.29
N LYS A 317 -20.38 54.42 8.58
CA LYS A 317 -19.80 53.70 9.70
C LYS A 317 -19.98 52.17 9.60
N TYR A 318 -21.21 51.71 9.25
CA TYR A 318 -21.46 50.27 9.07
C TYR A 318 -20.76 49.72 7.84
N ASN A 319 -20.64 50.47 6.75
CA ASN A 319 -19.88 50.06 5.58
C ASN A 319 -18.38 49.89 5.90
N GLU A 320 -17.77 50.78 6.66
CA GLU A 320 -16.39 50.66 7.13
C GLU A 320 -16.20 49.37 7.96
N GLN A 321 -17.11 49.09 8.89
CA GLN A 321 -17.09 47.89 9.71
C GLN A 321 -17.27 46.62 8.83
N TYR A 322 -18.13 46.66 7.80
CA TYR A 322 -18.29 45.57 6.85
C TYR A 322 -16.97 45.19 6.20
N TRP A 323 -16.24 46.17 5.68
CA TRP A 323 -14.96 45.88 5.01
C TRP A 323 -13.91 45.31 5.97
N VAL A 324 -13.88 45.77 7.24
CA VAL A 324 -12.98 45.20 8.27
C VAL A 324 -13.29 43.74 8.52
N TYR A 325 -14.58 43.39 8.68
CA TYR A 325 -14.97 41.98 8.85
C TYR A 325 -14.75 41.16 7.59
N LYS A 326 -15.02 41.72 6.44
CA LYS A 326 -14.81 41.06 5.16
C LYS A 326 -13.34 40.70 4.92
N ASP A 327 -12.42 41.65 5.11
CA ASP A 327 -10.99 41.41 4.98
C ASP A 327 -10.51 40.31 5.96
N SER A 328 -11.03 40.32 7.18
CA SER A 328 -10.74 39.27 8.18
C SER A 328 -11.23 37.89 7.71
N ILE A 329 -12.43 37.82 7.15
CA ILE A 329 -13.05 36.56 6.65
C ILE A 329 -12.34 36.09 5.36
N ASP A 330 -12.00 37.00 4.44
CA ASP A 330 -11.29 36.68 3.20
C ASP A 330 -9.89 36.11 3.50
N ASN A 331 -9.21 36.61 4.54
CA ASN A 331 -7.97 36.05 5.03
C ASN A 331 -8.13 34.63 5.63
N ILE A 332 -9.27 34.39 6.31
CA ILE A 332 -9.61 33.05 6.84
C ILE A 332 -9.98 32.09 5.69
N ASN A 333 -10.57 32.59 4.61
CA ASN A 333 -11.20 31.82 3.54
C ASN A 333 -10.38 31.78 2.25
N ARG A 334 -9.07 31.58 2.26
CA ARG A 334 -8.28 31.41 1.02
C ARG A 334 -8.71 30.14 0.27
N THR A 335 -9.76 30.24 -0.50
CA THR A 335 -10.49 29.14 -1.16
C THR A 335 -9.61 28.29 -2.09
N SER A 336 -8.66 28.92 -2.79
CA SER A 336 -7.80 28.21 -3.76
C SER A 336 -6.83 27.24 -3.09
N GLU A 337 -6.48 27.46 -1.83
CA GLU A 337 -5.49 26.68 -1.12
C GLU A 337 -6.07 25.35 -0.61
N ILE A 338 -7.32 25.36 -0.14
CA ILE A 338 -7.99 24.15 0.36
C ILE A 338 -8.30 23.15 -0.76
N ALA A 339 -8.73 23.63 -1.93
CA ALA A 339 -8.92 22.76 -3.08
C ALA A 339 -7.59 22.13 -3.53
N LYS A 340 -6.48 22.89 -3.45
CA LYS A 340 -5.14 22.37 -3.73
C LYS A 340 -4.68 21.33 -2.70
N ILE A 341 -4.99 21.54 -1.41
CA ILE A 341 -4.67 20.59 -0.36
C ILE A 341 -5.42 19.27 -0.58
N GLN A 342 -6.72 19.34 -0.88
CA GLN A 342 -7.49 18.14 -1.22
C GLN A 342 -6.89 17.42 -2.43
N ALA A 343 -6.59 18.13 -3.52
CA ALA A 343 -6.01 17.55 -4.72
C ALA A 343 -4.63 16.94 -4.46
N LYS A 344 -3.78 17.63 -3.70
CA LYS A 344 -2.46 17.12 -3.28
C LYS A 344 -2.59 15.88 -2.42
N TYR A 345 -3.51 15.89 -1.46
CA TYR A 345 -3.78 14.74 -0.60
C TYR A 345 -4.22 13.51 -1.39
N ASP A 346 -5.15 13.70 -2.32
CA ASP A 346 -5.63 12.61 -3.19
C ASP A 346 -4.51 12.07 -4.10
N GLN A 347 -3.64 12.94 -4.61
CA GLN A 347 -2.47 12.56 -5.40
C GLN A 347 -1.45 11.76 -4.56
N GLU A 348 -1.10 12.23 -3.38
CA GLU A 348 -0.19 11.53 -2.45
C GLU A 348 -0.75 10.17 -2.04
N LYS A 349 -2.06 10.08 -1.82
CA LYS A 349 -2.74 8.84 -1.50
C LYS A 349 -2.68 7.84 -2.64
N LEU A 350 -2.94 8.26 -3.87
CA LEU A 350 -2.80 7.42 -5.06
C LEU A 350 -1.37 6.92 -5.24
N LEU A 351 -0.39 7.78 -5.01
CA LEU A 351 1.03 7.43 -5.07
C LEU A 351 1.38 6.36 -4.02
N ASN A 352 0.90 6.54 -2.78
CA ASN A 352 1.13 5.58 -1.70
C ASN A 352 0.48 4.21 -1.99
N ILE A 353 -0.74 4.19 -2.54
CA ILE A 353 -1.41 2.95 -2.94
C ILE A 353 -0.62 2.25 -4.05
N ASN A 354 -0.14 2.98 -5.06
CA ASN A 354 0.69 2.42 -6.13
C ASN A 354 2.01 1.84 -5.57
N ASN A 355 2.70 2.57 -4.70
CA ASN A 355 3.93 2.08 -4.06
C ASN A 355 3.70 0.81 -3.22
N GLN A 356 2.57 0.71 -2.51
CA GLN A 356 2.21 -0.49 -1.75
C GLN A 356 1.91 -1.68 -2.68
N LEU A 357 1.22 -1.45 -3.80
CA LEU A 357 0.95 -2.46 -4.82
C LEU A 357 2.24 -2.98 -5.46
N GLU A 358 3.14 -2.07 -5.85
CA GLU A 358 4.45 -2.42 -6.42
C GLU A 358 5.30 -3.25 -5.44
N ASN A 359 5.36 -2.84 -4.17
CA ASN A 359 6.05 -3.60 -3.12
C ASN A 359 5.42 -5.00 -2.92
N SER A 360 4.09 -5.11 -2.93
CA SER A 360 3.40 -6.40 -2.78
C SER A 360 3.68 -7.34 -3.95
N ILE A 361 3.70 -6.82 -5.18
CA ILE A 361 4.07 -7.56 -6.40
C ILE A 361 5.52 -8.01 -6.30
N LEU A 362 6.44 -7.13 -5.89
CA LEU A 362 7.86 -7.44 -5.73
C LEU A 362 8.08 -8.58 -4.73
N TRP A 363 7.43 -8.53 -3.57
CA TRP A 363 7.51 -9.61 -2.58
C TRP A 363 6.92 -10.91 -3.08
N GLY A 364 5.84 -10.87 -3.85
CA GLY A 364 5.25 -12.03 -4.51
C GLY A 364 6.22 -12.68 -5.51
N VAL A 365 6.91 -11.88 -6.32
CA VAL A 365 7.93 -12.36 -7.27
C VAL A 365 9.13 -12.97 -6.54
N ILE A 366 9.62 -12.34 -5.47
CA ILE A 366 10.72 -12.86 -4.66
C ILE A 366 10.36 -14.23 -4.04
N ALA A 367 9.16 -14.35 -3.49
CA ALA A 367 8.68 -15.62 -2.92
C ALA A 367 8.61 -16.73 -3.99
N LEU A 368 8.12 -16.41 -5.18
CA LEU A 368 8.07 -17.35 -6.31
C LEU A 368 9.46 -17.81 -6.73
N LEU A 369 10.43 -16.89 -6.82
CA LEU A 369 11.82 -17.20 -7.16
C LEU A 369 12.47 -18.11 -6.11
N ILE A 370 12.21 -17.88 -4.82
CA ILE A 370 12.71 -18.74 -3.74
C ILE A 370 12.15 -20.16 -3.90
N ILE A 371 10.86 -20.31 -4.18
CA ILE A 371 10.23 -21.61 -4.41
C ILE A 371 10.88 -22.33 -5.59
N ILE A 372 11.10 -21.63 -6.71
CA ILE A 372 11.77 -22.17 -7.89
C ILE A 372 13.20 -22.64 -7.55
N CYS A 373 13.96 -21.83 -6.84
CA CYS A 373 15.33 -22.20 -6.40
C CYS A 373 15.34 -23.46 -5.51
N VAL A 374 14.40 -23.59 -4.59
CA VAL A 374 14.26 -24.79 -3.74
C VAL A 374 13.91 -26.02 -4.57
N LEU A 375 13.03 -25.89 -5.55
CA LEU A 375 12.67 -26.97 -6.45
C LEU A 375 13.87 -27.40 -7.30
N ILE A 376 14.62 -26.46 -7.89
CA ILE A 376 15.83 -26.73 -8.67
C ILE A 376 16.88 -27.42 -7.80
N TYR A 377 17.13 -26.91 -6.60
CA TYR A 377 18.08 -27.52 -5.66
C TYR A 377 17.67 -28.95 -5.29
N SER A 378 16.41 -29.17 -4.96
CA SER A 378 15.87 -30.49 -4.65
C SER A 378 16.03 -31.47 -5.83
N TYR A 379 15.81 -30.98 -7.04
CA TYR A 379 15.97 -31.74 -8.26
C TYR A 379 17.44 -32.12 -8.54
N GLN A 380 18.35 -31.14 -8.38
CA GLN A 380 19.79 -31.37 -8.52
C GLN A 380 20.30 -32.42 -7.53
N GLN A 381 19.85 -32.37 -6.28
CA GLN A 381 20.20 -33.39 -5.29
C GLN A 381 19.75 -34.81 -5.69
N LYS A 382 18.58 -34.92 -6.30
CA LYS A 382 18.09 -36.21 -6.84
C LYS A 382 18.94 -36.69 -8.00
N LEU A 383 19.41 -35.78 -8.87
CA LEU A 383 20.29 -36.14 -10.01
C LEU A 383 21.65 -36.65 -9.54
N VAL A 384 22.31 -35.93 -8.62
CA VAL A 384 23.61 -36.33 -8.05
C VAL A 384 23.52 -37.72 -7.41
N LYS A 385 22.43 -37.99 -6.69
CA LYS A 385 22.19 -39.33 -6.12
C LYS A 385 22.07 -40.41 -7.20
N LYS A 386 21.36 -40.13 -8.29
CA LYS A 386 21.20 -41.06 -9.40
C LYS A 386 22.53 -41.32 -10.13
N GLU A 387 23.32 -40.29 -10.40
CA GLU A 387 24.64 -40.41 -11.03
C GLU A 387 25.59 -41.24 -10.17
N ARG A 388 25.59 -41.06 -8.87
CA ARG A 388 26.39 -41.86 -7.92
C ARG A 388 26.02 -43.33 -8.00
N ILE A 389 24.73 -43.67 -8.00
CA ILE A 389 24.27 -45.07 -8.11
C ILE A 389 24.66 -45.66 -9.47
N ILE A 390 24.56 -44.90 -10.57
CA ILE A 390 24.98 -45.38 -11.92
C ILE A 390 26.49 -45.67 -11.93
N LYS A 391 27.31 -44.80 -11.32
CA LYS A 391 28.74 -45.01 -11.22
C LYS A 391 29.07 -46.25 -10.41
N GLU A 392 28.49 -46.42 -9.23
CA GLU A 392 28.67 -47.60 -8.38
C GLU A 392 28.30 -48.90 -9.11
N HIS A 393 27.22 -48.88 -9.89
CA HIS A 393 26.83 -50.06 -10.70
C HIS A 393 27.77 -50.33 -11.85
N LYS A 394 28.36 -49.31 -12.52
CA LYS A 394 29.36 -49.47 -13.57
C LYS A 394 30.65 -50.06 -13.01
N ASP A 395 31.13 -49.53 -11.91
CA ASP A 395 32.34 -49.99 -11.26
C ASP A 395 32.18 -51.48 -10.84
N LEU A 396 31.04 -51.83 -10.24
CA LEU A 396 30.74 -53.20 -9.86
C LEU A 396 30.63 -54.14 -11.08
N LEU A 397 30.02 -53.70 -12.20
CA LEU A 397 29.95 -54.45 -13.45
C LEU A 397 31.33 -54.74 -13.99
N GLN A 398 32.25 -53.79 -13.97
CA GLN A 398 33.63 -53.97 -14.43
C GLN A 398 34.38 -55.02 -13.62
N VAL A 399 34.26 -54.97 -12.28
CA VAL A 399 34.85 -55.97 -11.39
C VAL A 399 34.30 -57.38 -11.71
N ARG A 400 33.00 -57.54 -11.90
CA ARG A 400 32.39 -58.84 -12.21
C ARG A 400 32.80 -59.37 -13.59
N LEU A 401 32.95 -58.50 -14.61
CA LEU A 401 33.46 -58.88 -15.91
C LEU A 401 34.91 -59.36 -15.84
N THR A 402 35.77 -58.69 -15.06
CA THR A 402 37.15 -59.12 -14.85
C THR A 402 37.20 -60.47 -14.19
N GLN A 403 36.42 -60.70 -13.12
CA GLN A 403 36.33 -62.01 -12.47
C GLN A 403 35.87 -63.15 -13.41
N LEU A 404 34.88 -62.84 -14.27
CA LEU A 404 34.42 -63.83 -15.26
C LEU A 404 35.53 -64.22 -16.25
N HIS A 405 36.27 -63.23 -16.78
CA HIS A 405 37.40 -63.46 -17.66
C HIS A 405 38.55 -64.29 -17.00
N GLU A 406 38.86 -63.93 -15.75
CA GLU A 406 39.86 -64.68 -14.96
C GLU A 406 39.43 -66.13 -14.77
N ASN A 407 38.19 -66.37 -14.38
CA ASN A 407 37.67 -67.73 -14.23
C ASN A 407 37.66 -68.52 -15.56
N GLU A 408 37.24 -67.90 -16.64
CA GLU A 408 37.24 -68.49 -17.99
C GLU A 408 38.68 -68.87 -18.40
N PHE A 409 39.66 -68.01 -18.13
CA PHE A 409 41.06 -68.29 -18.40
C PHE A 409 41.57 -69.49 -17.61
N ILE A 410 41.30 -69.56 -16.27
CA ILE A 410 41.69 -70.69 -15.42
C ILE A 410 41.02 -71.98 -15.86
N ILE A 411 39.74 -71.94 -16.24
CA ILE A 411 39.05 -73.13 -16.79
C ILE A 411 39.76 -73.63 -18.03
N HIS A 412 40.15 -72.76 -18.94
CA HIS A 412 40.84 -73.12 -20.15
C HIS A 412 42.24 -73.69 -19.93
N GLU A 413 43.02 -73.09 -19.01
CA GLU A 413 44.31 -73.67 -18.55
C GLU A 413 44.12 -75.03 -17.90
N ASN A 414 43.15 -75.23 -17.06
CA ASN A 414 42.80 -76.46 -16.42
C ASN A 414 42.38 -77.54 -17.44
N GLU A 415 41.61 -77.19 -18.49
CA GLU A 415 41.23 -78.09 -19.58
C GLU A 415 42.46 -78.54 -20.37
N ASN A 416 43.39 -77.62 -20.65
CA ASN A 416 44.66 -77.99 -21.33
C ASN A 416 45.49 -78.91 -20.44
N LEU A 417 45.57 -78.68 -19.15
CA LEU A 417 46.29 -79.51 -18.20
C LEU A 417 45.66 -80.94 -18.11
N ILE A 418 44.32 -81.00 -18.05
CA ILE A 418 43.61 -82.30 -18.12
C ILE A 418 43.96 -83.05 -19.44
N GLY A 419 44.05 -82.37 -20.56
CA GLY A 419 44.44 -82.90 -21.80
C GLY A 419 45.87 -83.52 -21.80
N VAL A 420 46.81 -82.75 -21.19
CA VAL A 420 48.22 -83.24 -21.04
C VAL A 420 48.28 -84.41 -20.09
N LEU A 421 47.62 -84.37 -18.92
CA LEU A 421 47.59 -85.47 -18.00
C LEU A 421 46.91 -86.72 -18.58
N SER A 422 45.85 -86.56 -19.37
CA SER A 422 45.21 -87.68 -20.07
C SER A 422 46.14 -88.33 -21.05
N SER A 423 46.88 -87.54 -21.84
CA SER A 423 47.89 -88.10 -22.81
C SER A 423 49.03 -88.81 -22.08
N GLN A 424 49.48 -88.28 -20.95
CA GLN A 424 50.50 -88.90 -20.10
C GLN A 424 50.03 -90.21 -19.50
N ILE A 425 48.79 -90.37 -19.10
CA ILE A 425 48.17 -91.58 -18.60
C ILE A 425 48.08 -92.62 -19.71
N GLU A 426 47.72 -92.19 -20.94
CA GLU A 426 47.64 -93.08 -22.11
C GLU A 426 49.04 -93.60 -22.59
N GLU A 427 50.08 -92.74 -22.49
CA GLU A 427 51.45 -93.07 -22.88
C GLU A 427 52.25 -93.81 -21.80
N ASN A 428 51.83 -93.76 -20.54
CA ASN A 428 52.63 -94.28 -19.41
C ASN A 428 52.28 -95.73 -19.09
N ILE A 429 53.17 -96.65 -19.56
CA ILE A 429 53.26 -98.01 -19.06
C ILE A 429 54.13 -98.02 -17.77
N GLY A 430 53.69 -97.27 -16.76
CA GLY A 430 54.40 -97.08 -15.46
C GLY A 430 53.68 -97.72 -14.27
N SER A 431 54.26 -97.66 -13.08
CA SER A 431 53.67 -98.21 -11.83
C SER A 431 52.20 -97.72 -11.62
N GLN A 432 51.38 -98.68 -11.18
CA GLN A 432 49.95 -98.43 -10.90
C GLN A 432 49.71 -97.22 -9.91
N GLU A 433 50.65 -96.92 -9.09
CA GLU A 433 50.61 -95.85 -8.07
C GLU A 433 50.70 -94.45 -8.71
N HIS A 434 51.57 -94.30 -9.71
CA HIS A 434 51.75 -93.06 -10.44
C HIS A 434 50.52 -92.67 -11.34
N ILE A 435 49.90 -93.71 -11.93
CA ILE A 435 48.66 -93.54 -12.69
C ILE A 435 47.49 -93.10 -11.76
N ASN A 436 47.40 -93.67 -10.57
CA ASN A 436 46.39 -93.30 -9.59
C ASN A 436 46.56 -91.88 -9.11
N ASP A 437 47.78 -91.40 -8.92
CA ASP A 437 48.05 -89.99 -8.48
C ASP A 437 47.66 -89.02 -9.63
N GLN A 438 47.97 -89.31 -10.87
CA GLN A 438 47.57 -88.46 -12.00
C GLN A 438 46.05 -88.48 -12.23
N MET A 439 45.37 -89.60 -12.02
CA MET A 439 43.91 -89.67 -12.07
C MET A 439 43.26 -88.86 -10.93
N ALA A 440 43.84 -88.92 -9.72
CA ALA A 440 43.36 -88.13 -8.58
C ALA A 440 43.53 -86.63 -8.83
N GLU A 441 44.63 -86.17 -9.41
CA GLU A 441 44.88 -84.81 -9.76
C GLU A 441 43.94 -84.33 -10.90
N MET A 442 43.71 -85.14 -11.94
CA MET A 442 42.70 -84.82 -12.95
C MET A 442 41.31 -84.67 -12.37
N GLU A 443 40.88 -85.49 -11.44
CA GLU A 443 39.58 -85.42 -10.83
C GLU A 443 39.46 -84.13 -9.96
N ARG A 444 40.54 -83.78 -9.24
CA ARG A 444 40.63 -82.57 -8.50
C ARG A 444 40.49 -81.29 -9.37
N ILE A 445 41.17 -81.28 -10.50
CA ILE A 445 41.08 -80.24 -11.52
C ILE A 445 39.66 -80.14 -12.10
N ARG A 446 39.02 -81.29 -12.39
CA ARG A 446 37.62 -81.36 -12.90
C ARG A 446 36.65 -80.78 -11.84
N GLN A 447 36.81 -81.12 -10.58
CA GLN A 447 35.99 -80.60 -9.51
C GLN A 447 36.18 -79.05 -9.33
N ASN A 448 37.42 -78.57 -9.51
CA ASN A 448 37.72 -77.17 -9.51
C ASN A 448 37.05 -76.46 -10.70
N ASN A 449 37.14 -77.04 -11.92
CA ASN A 449 36.44 -76.47 -13.06
C ASN A 449 34.92 -76.42 -12.89
N ALA A 450 34.30 -77.47 -12.36
CA ALA A 450 32.87 -77.50 -12.09
C ALA A 450 32.47 -76.37 -11.06
N THR A 451 33.30 -76.12 -10.06
CA THR A 451 33.09 -75.03 -9.12
C THR A 451 33.20 -73.68 -9.80
N LEU A 452 34.22 -73.47 -10.62
CA LEU A 452 34.41 -72.24 -11.42
C LEU A 452 33.29 -72.00 -12.40
N GLN A 453 32.78 -73.07 -13.09
CA GLN A 453 31.63 -72.96 -13.96
C GLN A 453 30.37 -72.52 -13.25
N THR A 454 30.10 -73.07 -12.06
CA THR A 454 28.98 -72.64 -11.19
C THR A 454 29.11 -71.17 -10.78
N GLN A 455 30.34 -70.76 -10.41
CA GLN A 455 30.59 -69.33 -10.10
C GLN A 455 30.40 -68.44 -11.31
N ASN A 456 30.79 -68.87 -12.53
CA ASN A 456 30.58 -68.12 -13.74
C ASN A 456 29.09 -67.94 -14.07
N GLU A 457 28.25 -68.95 -13.85
CA GLU A 457 26.78 -68.82 -14.03
C GLU A 457 26.19 -67.76 -13.07
N ILE A 458 26.63 -67.72 -11.82
CA ILE A 458 26.22 -66.71 -10.83
C ILE A 458 26.67 -65.31 -11.29
N LEU A 459 27.94 -65.18 -11.74
CA LEU A 459 28.49 -63.92 -12.24
C LEU A 459 27.75 -63.41 -13.47
N GLN A 460 27.42 -64.31 -14.42
CA GLN A 460 26.64 -63.96 -15.64
C GLN A 460 25.23 -63.49 -15.26
N ASN A 461 24.58 -64.09 -14.27
CA ASN A 461 23.27 -63.65 -13.81
C ASN A 461 23.32 -62.26 -13.15
N ASP A 462 24.33 -62.01 -12.32
CA ASP A 462 24.58 -60.71 -11.72
C ASP A 462 24.83 -59.64 -12.81
N ILE A 463 25.68 -59.93 -13.78
CA ILE A 463 25.96 -59.03 -14.91
C ILE A 463 24.68 -58.67 -15.67
N LYS A 464 23.81 -59.65 -15.98
CA LYS A 464 22.51 -59.41 -16.63
C LYS A 464 21.62 -58.48 -15.80
N LYS A 465 21.57 -58.65 -14.49
CA LYS A 465 20.82 -57.82 -13.56
C LYS A 465 21.33 -56.36 -13.54
N TYR A 466 22.64 -56.15 -13.53
CA TYR A 466 23.23 -54.82 -13.58
C TYR A 466 23.00 -54.11 -14.91
N ILE A 467 23.09 -54.83 -16.04
CA ILE A 467 22.80 -54.28 -17.37
C ILE A 467 21.35 -53.85 -17.48
N SER A 468 20.39 -54.63 -16.98
CA SER A 468 18.96 -54.26 -17.00
C SER A 468 18.69 -53.00 -16.17
N SER A 469 19.29 -52.90 -14.97
CA SER A 469 19.18 -51.72 -14.11
C SER A 469 19.81 -50.46 -14.73
N LEU A 470 20.91 -50.57 -15.47
CA LEU A 470 21.53 -49.46 -16.20
C LEU A 470 20.70 -49.03 -17.41
N LYS A 471 20.02 -49.93 -18.10
CA LYS A 471 19.09 -49.59 -19.19
C LYS A 471 17.89 -48.79 -18.70
N GLU A 472 17.26 -49.24 -17.62
CA GLU A 472 16.11 -48.55 -17.02
C GLU A 472 16.49 -47.11 -16.58
N LYS A 473 17.68 -46.92 -16.00
CA LYS A 473 18.18 -45.62 -15.60
C LYS A 473 18.62 -44.72 -16.75
N GLY A 474 19.02 -45.30 -17.89
CA GLY A 474 19.38 -44.59 -19.12
C GLY A 474 18.18 -43.96 -19.84
N GLU A 475 16.98 -44.56 -19.72
CA GLU A 475 15.75 -43.92 -20.22
C GLU A 475 15.38 -42.64 -19.44
N VAL A 476 15.71 -42.59 -18.15
CA VAL A 476 15.55 -41.37 -17.33
C VAL A 476 16.47 -40.24 -17.82
N LEU A 477 17.64 -40.55 -18.34
CA LEU A 477 18.57 -39.56 -18.91
C LEU A 477 18.01 -38.93 -20.20
N LYS A 478 17.37 -39.71 -21.05
CA LYS A 478 16.70 -39.24 -22.28
C LYS A 478 15.52 -38.33 -21.97
N THR A 479 14.79 -38.60 -20.88
CA THR A 479 13.70 -37.72 -20.40
C THR A 479 14.25 -36.38 -19.93
N TYR A 480 15.45 -36.33 -19.34
CA TYR A 480 16.14 -35.12 -18.95
C TYR A 480 16.53 -34.22 -20.13
N GLU A 481 17.04 -34.79 -21.20
CA GLU A 481 17.37 -34.06 -22.44
C GLU A 481 16.12 -33.42 -23.05
N ARG A 482 14.97 -34.06 -22.96
CA ARG A 482 13.69 -33.54 -23.41
C ARG A 482 13.21 -32.37 -22.54
N LEU A 483 13.33 -32.45 -21.19
CA LEU A 483 12.99 -31.36 -20.25
C LEU A 483 13.91 -30.15 -20.42
N THR A 484 15.16 -30.35 -20.83
CA THR A 484 16.09 -29.25 -21.13
C THR A 484 15.65 -28.49 -22.38
N ALA A 485 15.12 -29.17 -23.38
CA ALA A 485 14.55 -28.58 -24.59
C ALA A 485 13.26 -27.78 -24.26
N GLU A 486 12.41 -28.31 -23.37
CA GLU A 486 11.22 -27.58 -22.88
C GLU A 486 11.58 -26.30 -22.08
N ASN A 487 12.64 -26.34 -21.29
CA ASN A 487 13.16 -25.13 -20.59
C ASN A 487 13.64 -24.06 -21.58
N THR A 488 14.21 -24.43 -22.69
CA THR A 488 14.60 -23.49 -23.76
C THR A 488 13.36 -22.78 -24.34
N TYR A 489 12.27 -23.52 -24.54
CA TYR A 489 10.99 -22.98 -25.01
C TYR A 489 10.38 -22.01 -23.98
N LEU A 490 10.41 -22.32 -22.67
CA LEU A 490 9.94 -21.45 -21.62
C LEU A 490 10.74 -20.13 -21.54
N PHE A 491 12.06 -20.22 -21.78
CA PHE A 491 12.93 -19.04 -21.84
C PHE A 491 12.57 -18.11 -23.02
N GLU A 492 12.25 -18.66 -24.16
CA GLU A 492 11.77 -17.93 -25.34
C GLU A 492 10.41 -17.27 -25.08
N ARG A 493 9.52 -17.95 -24.38
CA ARG A 493 8.21 -17.41 -24.00
C ARG A 493 8.33 -16.28 -22.97
N GLN A 494 9.23 -16.40 -22.00
CA GLN A 494 9.55 -15.31 -21.05
C GLN A 494 10.07 -14.08 -21.79
N ARG A 495 10.92 -14.25 -22.77
CA ARG A 495 11.44 -13.18 -23.63
C ARG A 495 10.33 -12.47 -24.39
N TYR A 496 9.36 -13.21 -24.91
CA TYR A 496 8.16 -12.66 -25.57
C TYR A 496 7.31 -11.83 -24.59
N LEU A 497 7.09 -12.30 -23.37
CA LEU A 497 6.33 -11.57 -22.34
C LEU A 497 7.03 -10.28 -21.91
N CYS A 498 8.36 -10.29 -21.76
CA CYS A 498 9.14 -9.06 -21.51
C CYS A 498 8.94 -8.04 -22.63
N PHE A 499 8.89 -8.49 -23.88
CA PHE A 499 8.66 -7.61 -25.03
C PHE A 499 7.26 -7.00 -25.02
N GLN A 500 6.23 -7.72 -24.56
CA GLN A 500 4.88 -7.17 -24.37
C GLN A 500 4.83 -6.16 -23.21
N LEU A 501 5.53 -6.43 -22.11
CA LEU A 501 5.62 -5.50 -20.97
C LEU A 501 6.24 -4.15 -21.35
N ILE A 502 7.25 -4.15 -22.22
CA ILE A 502 7.87 -2.90 -22.73
C ILE A 502 6.84 -1.98 -23.36
N LYS A 503 5.85 -2.52 -24.07
CA LYS A 503 4.77 -1.73 -24.72
C LYS A 503 3.83 -1.04 -23.73
N HIS A 504 3.75 -1.52 -22.49
CA HIS A 504 2.88 -0.96 -21.46
C HIS A 504 3.59 0.03 -20.52
N ILE A 505 4.90 0.19 -20.65
CA ILE A 505 5.68 1.18 -19.89
C ILE A 505 5.90 2.41 -20.79
N ASN A 506 5.16 3.47 -20.53
CA ASN A 506 5.11 4.66 -21.38
C ASN A 506 6.48 5.19 -21.79
N ILE A 507 7.44 5.30 -20.85
CA ILE A 507 8.78 5.81 -21.16
C ILE A 507 9.53 4.88 -22.12
N LEU A 508 9.45 3.56 -21.95
CA LEU A 508 10.14 2.58 -22.81
C LEU A 508 9.49 2.46 -24.18
N ASP A 509 8.18 2.64 -24.28
CA ASP A 509 7.47 2.68 -25.56
C ASP A 509 7.81 3.94 -26.34
N CYS A 510 7.90 5.10 -25.67
CA CYS A 510 8.34 6.37 -26.29
C CYS A 510 9.75 6.28 -26.90
N LEU A 511 10.68 5.54 -26.26
CA LEU A 511 12.04 5.35 -26.83
C LEU A 511 12.02 4.63 -28.18
N LYS A 512 10.97 3.85 -28.47
CA LYS A 512 10.78 3.12 -29.73
C LYS A 512 9.92 3.88 -30.74
N SER A 513 8.81 4.45 -30.28
CA SER A 513 7.76 5.03 -31.14
C SER A 513 8.07 6.46 -31.57
N ASP A 514 8.69 7.27 -30.69
CA ASP A 514 9.04 8.68 -30.95
C ASP A 514 10.44 8.99 -30.36
N PRO A 515 11.53 8.50 -30.96
CA PRO A 515 12.88 8.61 -30.41
C PRO A 515 13.37 10.08 -30.42
N LYS A 516 13.36 10.71 -29.24
CA LYS A 516 13.92 12.04 -28.97
C LYS A 516 15.17 11.92 -28.10
N TYR A 517 16.05 12.92 -28.17
CA TYR A 517 17.25 12.96 -27.34
C TYR A 517 16.94 12.79 -25.85
N ILE A 518 17.71 11.92 -25.19
CA ILE A 518 17.58 11.62 -23.76
C ILE A 518 18.56 12.50 -22.98
N GLU A 519 18.03 13.38 -22.13
CA GLU A 519 18.84 14.17 -21.21
C GLU A 519 19.37 13.30 -20.06
N GLU A 520 20.54 13.67 -19.50
CA GLU A 520 21.14 12.93 -18.37
C GLU A 520 20.21 12.88 -17.14
N SER A 521 19.37 13.87 -16.95
CA SER A 521 18.34 13.91 -15.90
C SER A 521 17.29 12.78 -15.99
N GLN A 522 17.08 12.21 -17.19
CA GLN A 522 16.10 11.15 -17.46
C GLN A 522 16.69 9.72 -17.31
N TRP A 523 18.02 9.59 -17.22
CA TRP A 523 18.67 8.27 -17.15
C TRP A 523 18.23 7.43 -15.94
N PRO A 524 18.07 7.99 -14.73
CA PRO A 524 17.62 7.21 -13.57
C PRO A 524 16.26 6.56 -13.79
N GLU A 525 15.31 7.28 -14.38
CA GLU A 525 13.95 6.79 -14.67
C GLU A 525 13.97 5.67 -15.73
N ILE A 526 14.83 5.80 -16.74
CA ILE A 526 15.04 4.74 -17.75
C ILE A 526 15.65 3.49 -17.10
N PHE A 527 16.64 3.66 -16.22
CA PHE A 527 17.28 2.54 -15.52
C PHE A 527 16.30 1.81 -14.60
N GLU A 528 15.43 2.54 -13.90
CA GLU A 528 14.37 1.97 -13.07
C GLU A 528 13.36 1.20 -13.93
N SER A 529 12.87 1.80 -15.00
CA SER A 529 11.95 1.17 -15.95
C SER A 529 12.52 -0.10 -16.59
N ILE A 530 13.80 -0.09 -16.93
CA ILE A 530 14.52 -1.26 -17.44
C ILE A 530 14.64 -2.36 -16.39
N ASN A 531 14.88 -2.01 -15.12
CA ASN A 531 14.95 -2.98 -14.04
C ASN A 531 13.59 -3.65 -13.75
N ILE A 532 12.46 -2.98 -14.05
CA ILE A 532 11.12 -3.60 -13.99
C ILE A 532 10.98 -4.70 -15.06
N VAL A 533 11.41 -4.44 -16.29
CA VAL A 533 11.32 -5.40 -17.41
C VAL A 533 12.37 -6.51 -17.31
N TYR A 534 13.58 -6.16 -16.92
CA TYR A 534 14.73 -7.05 -16.78
C TYR A 534 15.28 -6.98 -15.35
N PRO A 535 14.80 -7.81 -14.42
CA PRO A 535 15.07 -7.67 -13.00
C PRO A 535 16.55 -7.51 -12.65
N ASN A 536 16.85 -6.41 -11.95
CA ASN A 536 18.18 -6.03 -11.48
C ASN A 536 19.26 -6.03 -12.59
N LEU A 537 18.90 -5.72 -13.84
CA LEU A 537 19.84 -5.69 -14.94
C LEU A 537 20.97 -4.67 -14.70
N ILE A 538 20.62 -3.47 -14.27
CA ILE A 538 21.60 -2.40 -14.01
C ILE A 538 22.56 -2.78 -12.87
N GLY A 539 22.04 -3.37 -11.79
CA GLY A 539 22.88 -3.84 -10.68
C GLY A 539 23.86 -4.93 -11.10
N ARG A 540 23.41 -5.89 -11.92
CA ARG A 540 24.28 -6.93 -12.47
C ARG A 540 25.36 -6.36 -13.37
N LEU A 541 25.00 -5.51 -14.34
CA LEU A 541 25.94 -4.90 -15.28
C LEU A 541 27.01 -4.04 -14.55
N ARG A 542 26.62 -3.29 -13.51
CA ARG A 542 27.58 -2.54 -12.68
C ARG A 542 28.53 -3.44 -11.92
N LYS A 543 28.01 -4.54 -11.35
CA LYS A 543 28.79 -5.49 -10.58
C LYS A 543 29.78 -6.27 -11.44
N ASP A 544 29.34 -6.71 -12.62
CA ASP A 544 30.11 -7.63 -13.44
C ASP A 544 31.12 -6.92 -14.36
N PHE A 545 30.90 -5.65 -14.75
CA PHE A 545 31.68 -4.98 -15.79
C PHE A 545 32.19 -3.57 -15.49
N PHE A 546 31.98 -3.00 -14.30
CA PHE A 546 32.43 -1.65 -13.92
C PHE A 546 32.14 -0.56 -14.97
N LEU A 547 30.93 -0.55 -15.52
CA LEU A 547 30.52 0.35 -16.60
C LEU A 547 30.15 1.74 -16.08
N THR A 548 30.41 2.77 -16.89
CA THR A 548 29.91 4.14 -16.64
C THR A 548 28.41 4.22 -16.90
N ASP A 549 27.73 5.24 -16.35
CA ASP A 549 26.29 5.42 -16.57
C ASP A 549 25.95 5.57 -18.07
N SER A 550 26.82 6.20 -18.84
CA SER A 550 26.68 6.28 -20.31
C SER A 550 26.83 4.92 -21.03
N ASP A 551 27.68 4.03 -20.51
CA ASP A 551 27.79 2.65 -21.01
C ASP A 551 26.58 1.81 -20.60
N LEU A 552 26.07 2.02 -19.37
CA LEU A 552 24.82 1.38 -18.88
C LEU A 552 23.62 1.79 -19.72
N LEU A 553 23.49 3.09 -20.05
CA LEU A 553 22.45 3.55 -20.97
C LEU A 553 22.56 2.84 -22.31
N MET A 554 23.75 2.74 -22.88
CA MET A 554 23.98 2.01 -24.14
C MET A 554 23.57 0.52 -24.02
N CYS A 555 23.91 -0.15 -22.91
CA CYS A 555 23.48 -1.52 -22.64
C CYS A 555 21.95 -1.63 -22.59
N CYS A 556 21.28 -0.66 -21.95
CA CYS A 556 19.81 -0.62 -21.90
C CYS A 556 19.17 -0.50 -23.29
N LEU A 557 19.66 0.44 -24.10
CA LEU A 557 19.14 0.67 -25.45
C LEU A 557 19.37 -0.56 -26.36
N ILE A 558 20.51 -1.24 -26.22
CA ILE A 558 20.79 -2.52 -26.89
C ILE A 558 19.85 -3.62 -26.39
N LYS A 559 19.66 -3.74 -25.07
CA LYS A 559 18.76 -4.74 -24.46
C LYS A 559 17.30 -4.58 -24.92
N LEU A 560 16.85 -3.34 -25.15
CA LEU A 560 15.57 -3.02 -25.75
C LEU A 560 15.48 -3.34 -27.25
N GLN A 561 16.54 -3.85 -27.85
CA GLN A 561 16.67 -4.20 -29.27
C GLN A 561 16.45 -3.03 -30.23
N LEU A 562 16.87 -1.82 -29.82
CA LEU A 562 16.82 -0.66 -30.68
C LEU A 562 17.90 -0.73 -31.77
N ASN A 563 17.54 -0.32 -32.98
CA ASN A 563 18.51 -0.25 -34.08
C ASN A 563 19.47 0.95 -33.92
N ASN A 564 20.58 0.94 -34.67
CA ASN A 564 21.60 1.97 -34.54
C ASN A 564 21.11 3.37 -34.90
N SER A 565 20.12 3.51 -35.78
CA SER A 565 19.52 4.80 -36.14
C SER A 565 18.69 5.37 -34.99
N THR A 566 17.90 4.54 -34.34
CA THR A 566 17.13 4.92 -33.15
C THR A 566 18.05 5.28 -31.98
N ILE A 567 19.08 4.48 -31.70
CA ILE A 567 20.07 4.76 -30.66
C ILE A 567 20.79 6.10 -30.96
N ALA A 568 21.13 6.36 -32.23
CA ALA A 568 21.75 7.61 -32.65
C ALA A 568 20.88 8.83 -32.34
N ALA A 569 19.57 8.75 -32.64
CA ALA A 569 18.62 9.82 -32.33
C ALA A 569 18.50 10.05 -30.81
N LEU A 570 18.38 8.97 -30.01
CA LEU A 570 18.25 9.03 -28.56
C LEU A 570 19.52 9.55 -27.85
N THR A 571 20.70 9.36 -28.43
CA THR A 571 21.98 9.76 -27.82
C THR A 571 22.64 10.95 -28.52
N ALA A 572 21.98 11.59 -29.48
CA ALA A 572 22.46 12.73 -30.26
C ALA A 572 23.86 12.52 -30.92
N ILE A 573 24.15 11.30 -31.38
CA ILE A 573 25.38 10.95 -32.08
C ILE A 573 25.08 10.34 -33.45
N SER A 574 26.07 10.27 -34.35
CA SER A 574 25.85 9.63 -35.66
C SER A 574 25.74 8.11 -35.54
N PRO A 575 24.99 7.42 -36.45
CA PRO A 575 24.91 5.96 -36.47
C PRO A 575 26.26 5.24 -36.52
N SER A 576 27.25 5.82 -37.23
CA SER A 576 28.63 5.32 -37.27
C SER A 576 29.35 5.46 -35.92
N SER A 577 29.04 6.50 -35.15
CA SER A 577 29.55 6.69 -33.80
C SER A 577 28.93 5.69 -32.83
N VAL A 578 27.64 5.32 -33.01
CA VAL A 578 26.98 4.23 -32.24
C VAL A 578 27.74 2.92 -32.43
N THR A 579 28.08 2.57 -33.67
CA THR A 579 28.84 1.34 -33.97
C THR A 579 30.21 1.33 -33.28
N LYS A 580 30.95 2.44 -33.35
CA LYS A 580 32.24 2.58 -32.64
C LYS A 580 32.10 2.48 -31.13
N ARG A 581 31.01 3.02 -30.58
CA ARG A 581 30.73 2.99 -29.15
C ARG A 581 30.36 1.57 -28.69
N LYS A 582 29.57 0.82 -29.46
CA LYS A 582 29.28 -0.59 -29.25
C LYS A 582 30.56 -1.44 -29.28
N GLN A 583 31.48 -1.15 -30.16
CA GLN A 583 32.76 -1.87 -30.22
C GLN A 583 33.62 -1.60 -28.96
N ARG A 584 33.74 -0.35 -28.52
CA ARG A 584 34.43 -0.02 -27.27
C ARG A 584 33.76 -0.65 -26.03
N LEU A 585 32.44 -0.71 -26.04
CA LEU A 585 31.67 -1.39 -24.97
C LEU A 585 31.97 -2.90 -24.96
N LYS A 586 32.06 -3.55 -26.15
CA LYS A 586 32.47 -4.95 -26.28
C LYS A 586 33.88 -5.19 -25.72
N GLU A 587 34.83 -4.28 -26.01
CA GLU A 587 36.21 -4.36 -25.50
C GLU A 587 36.26 -4.26 -23.97
N ARG A 588 35.48 -3.33 -23.35
CA ARG A 588 35.37 -3.20 -21.90
C ARG A 588 34.76 -4.44 -21.25
N ILE A 589 33.68 -4.96 -21.79
CA ILE A 589 33.03 -6.17 -21.28
C ILE A 589 33.99 -7.37 -21.38
N ASN A 590 34.73 -7.49 -22.49
CA ASN A 590 35.70 -8.56 -22.67
C ASN A 590 36.85 -8.56 -21.65
N GLN A 591 37.21 -7.40 -21.08
CA GLN A 591 38.23 -7.32 -20.04
C GLN A 591 37.82 -8.01 -18.73
N HIS A 592 36.52 -8.21 -18.53
CA HIS A 592 35.97 -8.81 -17.32
C HIS A 592 35.42 -10.22 -17.54
N LEU A 593 35.37 -10.72 -18.78
CA LEU A 593 34.91 -12.06 -19.09
C LEU A 593 36.06 -13.07 -19.00
N LYS A 594 35.79 -14.23 -18.39
CA LYS A 594 36.73 -15.37 -18.33
C LYS A 594 37.11 -15.89 -19.73
N THR A 595 36.14 -15.85 -20.64
CA THR A 595 36.29 -16.19 -22.08
C THR A 595 35.82 -14.99 -22.90
N PRO A 596 36.73 -14.26 -23.59
CA PRO A 596 36.37 -13.11 -24.40
C PRO A 596 35.38 -13.49 -25.53
N LEU A 597 34.48 -12.54 -25.84
CA LEU A 597 33.56 -12.70 -26.98
C LEU A 597 34.35 -12.74 -28.29
N GLY A 598 34.18 -13.78 -29.06
CA GLY A 598 34.84 -13.94 -30.35
C GLY A 598 34.50 -12.82 -31.34
N VAL A 599 35.25 -12.78 -32.47
CA VAL A 599 35.06 -11.75 -33.50
C VAL A 599 33.65 -11.83 -34.10
N GLU A 600 33.09 -13.00 -34.24
CA GLU A 600 31.76 -13.24 -34.81
C GLU A 600 30.59 -12.93 -33.85
N THR A 601 30.82 -12.85 -32.53
CA THR A 601 29.77 -12.56 -31.55
C THR A 601 29.60 -11.05 -31.38
N SER A 602 28.48 -10.49 -31.81
CA SER A 602 28.18 -9.07 -31.61
C SER A 602 27.86 -8.77 -30.14
N ILE A 603 28.14 -7.55 -29.70
CA ILE A 603 27.77 -7.08 -28.35
C ILE A 603 26.25 -7.10 -28.17
N ASP A 604 25.49 -6.82 -29.23
CA ASP A 604 24.03 -6.86 -29.22
C ASP A 604 23.54 -8.26 -28.88
N THR A 605 24.06 -9.31 -29.57
CA THR A 605 23.69 -10.71 -29.32
C THR A 605 24.06 -11.14 -27.89
N TYR A 606 25.18 -10.66 -27.37
CA TYR A 606 25.61 -10.96 -26.01
C TYR A 606 24.65 -10.33 -24.98
N LEU A 607 24.39 -9.02 -25.10
CA LEU A 607 23.51 -8.31 -24.17
C LEU A 607 22.04 -8.77 -24.24
N TRP A 608 21.59 -9.22 -25.40
CA TRP A 608 20.24 -9.82 -25.50
C TRP A 608 20.09 -11.09 -24.68
N LYS A 609 21.17 -11.86 -24.53
CA LYS A 609 21.19 -13.11 -23.73
C LYS A 609 21.55 -12.86 -22.25
N TYR A 610 22.30 -11.77 -21.97
CA TYR A 610 22.71 -11.38 -20.62
C TYR A 610 21.51 -11.03 -19.75
#